data_14aab79f1fae28da0c89dc9bfaae703f
#
_entry.id   14aab79f1fae28da0c89dc9bfaae703f
#
_cell.length_a   1.000
_cell.length_b   1.000
_cell.length_c   1.000
_cell.angle_alpha   90.00
_cell.angle_beta   90.00
_cell.angle_gamma   90.00
#
_symmetry.space_group_name_H-M   'P 1'
#
loop_
_entity.id
_entity.type
_entity.pdbx_description
1 polymer ?
#
loop_
_entity_poly.entity_id
_entity_poly.type
_entity_poly.pdbx_seq_one_letter_code
_entity_poly.pdbx_strand_id
1 'polypeptide(L)' 'MARVLKVTREQVEAARLLIKISGGEDKVEPLVVRIANAEPLRNGHPTG' A
#
# COMPACT_ATOMS: atom_id res chain seq x y z
N MET A 1 16.79 12.80 -2.55
CA MET A 1 15.91 13.03 -2.01
C MET A 1 15.02 11.98 -1.70
N ALA A 2 14.73 11.68 -0.65
CA ALA A 2 13.92 10.64 -0.30
C ALA A 2 12.52 10.94 -0.50
N ARG A 3 11.78 10.13 -1.07
CA ARG A 3 10.50 10.41 -1.29
C ARG A 3 9.75 9.47 -0.46
N VAL A 4 9.10 9.72 0.48
CA VAL A 4 8.30 8.90 1.31
C VAL A 4 6.90 8.82 0.82
N LEU A 5 6.46 7.63 0.57
CA LEU A 5 5.11 7.45 0.12
C LEU A 5 4.25 7.34 1.33
N LYS A 6 3.46 8.33 1.60
CA LYS A 6 2.60 8.32 2.74
C LYS A 6 1.34 7.59 2.49
N VAL A 7 1.22 6.40 2.99
CA VAL A 7 -0.01 5.63 2.83
C VAL A 7 -0.45 5.17 4.19
N THR A 8 -1.72 4.99 4.35
CA THR A 8 -2.24 4.50 5.61
C THR A 8 -2.44 3.02 5.47
N ARG A 9 -2.66 2.37 6.60
CA ARG A 9 -2.87 0.96 6.58
C ARG A 9 -4.09 0.64 5.75
N GLU A 10 -5.12 1.44 5.84
CA GLU A 10 -6.31 1.20 5.07
C GLU A 10 -6.03 1.26 3.58
N GLN A 11 -5.17 2.15 3.17
CA GLN A 11 -4.85 2.26 1.76
C GLN A 11 -4.09 1.03 1.31
N VAL A 12 -3.21 0.53 2.13
CA VAL A 12 -2.44 -0.64 1.76
C VAL A 12 -3.38 -1.84 1.66
N GLU A 13 -4.30 -1.96 2.58
CA GLU A 13 -5.22 -3.08 2.55
C GLU A 13 -6.15 -2.98 1.35
N ALA A 14 -6.58 -1.78 1.04
CA ALA A 14 -7.45 -1.60 -0.12
C ALA A 14 -6.70 -1.95 -1.40
N ALA A 15 -5.44 -1.58 -1.48
CA ALA A 15 -4.66 -1.87 -2.66
C ALA A 15 -4.47 -3.39 -2.81
N ARG A 16 -4.23 -4.06 -1.71
CA ARG A 16 -4.07 -5.49 -1.76
C ARG A 16 -5.36 -6.17 -2.17
N LEU A 17 -6.48 -5.65 -1.69
CA LEU A 17 -7.74 -6.22 -2.05
C LEU A 17 -7.99 -6.02 -3.54
N LEU A 18 -7.63 -4.86 -4.06
CA LEU A 18 -7.80 -4.59 -5.46
C LEU A 18 -7.01 -5.60 -6.29
N ILE A 19 -5.80 -5.87 -5.88
CA ILE A 19 -4.97 -6.82 -6.60
C ILE A 19 -5.62 -8.19 -6.56
N LYS A 20 -6.17 -8.54 -5.41
CA LYS A 20 -6.78 -9.82 -5.27
C LYS A 20 -8.01 -9.97 -6.15
N ILE A 21 -8.89 -9.02 -6.15
CA ILE A 21 -10.10 -9.13 -6.92
C ILE A 21 -9.85 -8.90 -8.41
N SER A 22 -8.73 -8.29 -8.75
CA SER A 22 -8.42 -8.06 -10.15
C SER A 22 -7.72 -9.26 -10.77
N GLY A 23 -7.23 -10.13 -9.96
CA GLY A 23 -6.55 -11.28 -10.51
C GLY A 23 -5.04 -11.25 -10.51
N GLY A 24 -4.44 -10.25 -9.94
CA GLY A 24 -2.99 -10.19 -9.88
C GLY A 24 -2.46 -8.80 -10.01
N GLU A 25 -1.21 -8.64 -9.72
CA GLU A 25 -0.60 -7.33 -9.74
C GLU A 25 -0.54 -6.74 -11.14
N ASP A 26 -0.43 -7.56 -12.11
CA ASP A 26 -0.36 -7.05 -13.46
C ASP A 26 -1.73 -6.66 -13.99
N LYS A 27 -2.78 -6.84 -13.19
CA LYS A 27 -4.09 -6.43 -13.62
C LYS A 27 -4.52 -5.10 -13.01
N VAL A 28 -3.67 -4.49 -12.25
CA VAL A 28 -3.99 -3.20 -11.65
C VAL A 28 -2.93 -2.21 -12.05
N GLU A 29 -3.18 -0.95 -11.79
CA GLU A 29 -2.23 0.06 -12.14
C GLU A 29 -0.99 -0.06 -11.29
N PRO A 30 0.15 0.33 -11.82
CA PRO A 30 1.40 0.25 -11.07
C PRO A 30 1.34 0.96 -9.73
N LEU A 31 0.60 2.04 -9.67
CA LEU A 31 0.51 2.77 -8.44
C LEU A 31 -0.16 1.93 -7.36
N VAL A 32 -1.12 1.13 -7.73
CA VAL A 32 -1.79 0.28 -6.76
C VAL A 32 -0.80 -0.73 -6.19
N VAL A 33 0.05 -1.27 -7.04
CA VAL A 33 1.03 -2.23 -6.60
C VAL A 33 2.00 -1.57 -5.64
N ARG A 34 2.38 -0.33 -5.94
CA ARG A 34 3.27 0.37 -5.08
C ARG A 34 2.66 0.59 -3.74
N ILE A 35 1.42 0.96 -3.65
CA ILE A 35 0.76 1.19 -2.39
C ILE A 35 0.64 -0.13 -1.62
N ALA A 36 0.35 -1.20 -2.32
CA ALA A 36 0.19 -2.48 -1.66
C ALA A 36 1.49 -2.95 -1.03
N ASN A 37 2.61 -2.57 -1.62
CA ASN A 37 3.89 -2.97 -1.10
C ASN A 37 4.53 -1.94 -0.18
N ALA A 38 3.90 -0.82 -0.02
CA ALA A 38 4.47 0.23 0.82
C ALA A 38 4.18 -0.07 2.27
N GLU A 39 5.01 0.44 3.13
CA GLU A 39 4.77 0.26 4.53
C GLU A 39 3.92 1.38 5.03
N PRO A 40 2.89 1.12 5.79
CA PRO A 40 2.03 2.18 6.29
C PRO A 40 2.78 3.02 7.29
N LEU A 41 2.40 4.26 7.35
CA LEU A 41 3.01 5.15 8.26
C LEU A 41 2.71 4.72 9.63
N ARG A 42 3.68 4.68 10.50
CA ARG A 42 3.44 4.28 11.76
C ARG A 42 3.10 5.28 12.65
N ASN A 43 2.87 6.29 12.50
CA ASN A 43 2.43 7.25 13.38
C ASN A 43 2.96 7.18 14.69
N GLY A 44 3.98 6.94 14.83
CA GLY A 44 4.51 7.00 16.04
C GLY A 44 4.05 6.12 17.01
N HIS A 45 3.60 5.21 16.80
CA HIS A 45 3.01 4.45 17.62
C HIS A 45 3.73 3.41 17.97
N PRO A 46 4.37 3.40 18.73
CA PRO A 46 5.19 2.50 19.09
C PRO A 46 4.66 1.36 19.53
N THR A 47 4.15 1.32 20.08
CA THR A 47 3.62 0.35 20.47
C THR A 47 4.02 -0.61 20.31
N GLY A 48 4.32 -0.50 20.32
CA GLY A 48 4.67 -1.39 20.09
C GLY A 48 4.68 -1.75 19.92
#